data_63dd390a6862b125319cf13301d052df
#
_entry.id   63dd390a6862b125319cf13301d052df
#
_cell.length_a   1.000
_cell.length_b   1.000
_cell.length_c   1.000
_cell.angle_alpha   90.00
_cell.angle_beta   90.00
_cell.angle_gamma   90.00
#
_symmetry.space_group_name_H-M   'P 1'
#
loop_
_entity.id
_entity.type
_entity.pdbx_description
1 polymer ?
#
loop_
_entity_poly.entity_id
_entity_poly.type
_entity_poly.pdbx_seq_one_letter_code
_entity_poly.pdbx_strand_id
1 'polypeptide(L)'
;MASLTRFSVAPLATMTRHLADVAAGRAPPDLVITGARMLSTYSERVLEEREIWVAGGRIAALQPAGTYKAGRHGSSAETVDAAGAILAPGLVDPHIHIESSMVTACAYAEAALLNGTTTIFCDSHEIGNVMDVAGVEAMLEDAREAPLSIFLTVPSTVPATTPEMETAGGDLTPEKIAAIFDKWPEAVALGEKMDFVPVTMGDARSHAIIAAALSRGRPVS
;
A
#
# COMPACT_ATOMS: atom_id res chain seq x y z
N MET A 1 -4.56 0.79 18.90
CA MET A 1 -3.24 0.37 18.37
C MET A 1 -3.02 1.13 17.08
N ALA A 2 -1.84 1.75 16.87
CA ALA A 2 -1.55 2.34 15.56
C ALA A 2 -1.56 1.20 14.52
N SER A 3 -2.22 1.39 13.40
CA SER A 3 -2.26 0.39 12.34
C SER A 3 -0.85 0.23 11.75
N LEU A 4 -0.39 -1.02 11.63
CA LEU A 4 0.89 -1.32 10.99
C LEU A 4 0.66 -1.39 9.48
N THR A 5 0.77 -0.25 8.82
CA THR A 5 0.79 -0.17 7.36
C THR A 5 2.24 -0.07 6.87
N ARG A 6 2.45 -0.22 5.56
CA ARG A 6 3.78 -0.04 4.96
C ARG A 6 4.45 1.29 5.35
N PHE A 7 3.68 2.34 5.55
CA PHE A 7 4.21 3.68 5.85
C PHE A 7 4.50 3.90 7.33
N SER A 8 3.95 3.06 8.21
CA SER A 8 4.16 3.12 9.65
C SER A 8 5.34 2.27 10.15
N VAL A 9 5.93 1.41 9.30
CA VAL A 9 7.09 0.59 9.67
C VAL A 9 8.40 1.27 9.28
N ALA A 10 9.45 1.06 10.09
CA ALA A 10 10.76 1.64 9.83
C ALA A 10 11.32 1.20 8.45
N PRO A 11 12.11 2.05 7.77
CA PRO A 11 12.75 1.68 6.51
C PRO A 11 13.57 0.39 6.64
N LEU A 12 13.46 -0.51 5.65
CA LEU A 12 14.14 -1.81 5.70
C LEU A 12 15.66 -1.66 5.90
N ALA A 13 16.28 -0.66 5.29
CA ALA A 13 17.71 -0.39 5.41
C ALA A 13 18.18 -0.19 6.86
N THR A 14 17.30 0.28 7.75
CA THR A 14 17.62 0.49 9.18
C THR A 14 17.33 -0.75 10.02
N MET A 15 16.63 -1.74 9.49
CA MET A 15 16.14 -2.91 10.22
C MET A 15 16.91 -4.20 9.91
N THR A 16 17.74 -4.24 8.87
CA THR A 16 18.39 -5.46 8.37
C THR A 16 19.12 -6.24 9.45
N ARG A 17 19.93 -5.53 10.29
CA ARG A 17 20.66 -6.16 11.38
C ARG A 17 19.72 -6.76 12.44
N HIS A 18 18.73 -5.99 12.87
CA HIS A 18 17.76 -6.45 13.86
C HIS A 18 16.98 -7.68 13.37
N LEU A 19 16.49 -7.63 12.12
CA LEU A 19 15.79 -8.78 11.51
C LEU A 19 16.69 -10.03 11.44
N ALA A 20 17.96 -9.86 11.10
CA ALA A 20 18.93 -10.96 11.10
C ALA A 20 19.19 -11.52 12.51
N ASP A 21 19.26 -10.67 13.52
CA ASP A 21 19.43 -11.10 14.91
C ASP A 21 18.20 -11.87 15.41
N VAL A 22 16.98 -11.42 15.07
CA VAL A 22 15.75 -12.14 15.36
C VAL A 22 15.73 -13.49 14.62
N ALA A 23 16.01 -13.50 13.32
CA ALA A 23 16.01 -14.71 12.50
C ALA A 23 17.00 -15.78 13.03
N ALA A 24 18.13 -15.34 13.55
CA ALA A 24 19.15 -16.21 14.14
C ALA A 24 18.90 -16.56 15.63
N GLY A 25 17.81 -16.09 16.20
CA GLY A 25 17.44 -16.32 17.62
C GLY A 25 18.37 -15.59 18.61
N ARG A 26 19.03 -14.52 18.19
CA ARG A 26 19.86 -13.66 19.07
C ARG A 26 19.05 -12.52 19.72
N ALA A 27 17.94 -12.14 19.08
CA ALA A 27 16.97 -11.20 19.64
C ALA A 27 15.56 -11.81 19.59
N PRO A 28 14.63 -11.39 20.48
CA PRO A 28 13.26 -11.89 20.46
C PRO A 28 12.49 -11.31 19.28
N PRO A 29 11.54 -12.06 18.69
CA PRO A 29 10.50 -11.48 17.83
C PRO A 29 9.48 -10.69 18.65
N ASP A 30 8.71 -9.82 17.99
CA ASP A 30 7.57 -9.12 18.59
C ASP A 30 6.33 -10.05 18.60
N LEU A 31 6.17 -10.81 17.50
CA LEU A 31 5.03 -11.70 17.29
C LEU A 31 5.51 -13.03 16.70
N VAL A 32 4.91 -14.12 17.17
CA VAL A 32 5.08 -15.47 16.60
C VAL A 32 3.73 -16.02 16.19
N ILE A 33 3.60 -16.43 14.94
CA ILE A 33 2.40 -17.10 14.43
C ILE A 33 2.72 -18.59 14.32
N THR A 34 1.93 -19.42 14.99
CA THR A 34 2.07 -20.88 15.05
C THR A 34 0.85 -21.58 14.45
N GLY A 35 0.96 -22.87 14.21
CA GLY A 35 -0.18 -23.71 13.81
C GLY A 35 -0.79 -23.42 12.44
N ALA A 36 -0.14 -22.59 11.62
CA ALA A 36 -0.63 -22.25 10.28
C ALA A 36 -0.15 -23.25 9.23
N ARG A 37 -0.98 -23.49 8.21
CA ARG A 37 -0.56 -24.01 6.91
C ARG A 37 -0.24 -22.83 6.00
N MET A 38 1.03 -22.58 5.72
CA MET A 38 1.47 -21.37 5.07
C MET A 38 1.57 -21.53 3.54
N LEU A 39 0.86 -20.68 2.79
CA LEU A 39 1.01 -20.60 1.35
C LEU A 39 2.30 -19.84 1.00
N SER A 40 3.28 -20.54 0.47
CA SER A 40 4.53 -19.94 -0.01
C SER A 40 4.40 -19.55 -1.47
N THR A 41 4.41 -18.25 -1.75
CA THR A 41 4.40 -17.72 -3.12
C THR A 41 5.74 -17.87 -3.84
N TYR A 42 6.83 -18.15 -3.10
CA TYR A 42 8.14 -18.43 -3.68
C TYR A 42 8.27 -19.84 -4.24
N SER A 43 7.64 -20.83 -3.59
CA SER A 43 7.75 -22.24 -3.94
C SER A 43 6.47 -22.84 -4.48
N GLU A 44 5.37 -22.06 -4.53
CA GLU A 44 4.03 -22.49 -4.96
C GLU A 44 3.53 -23.72 -4.17
N ARG A 45 3.90 -23.78 -2.89
CA ARG A 45 3.59 -24.91 -2.01
C ARG A 45 2.94 -24.43 -0.73
N VAL A 46 2.15 -25.31 -0.12
CA VAL A 46 1.73 -25.16 1.27
C VAL A 46 2.82 -25.75 2.16
N LEU A 47 3.38 -24.90 3.03
CA LEU A 47 4.39 -25.31 4.01
C LEU A 47 3.69 -25.56 5.35
N GLU A 48 3.93 -26.73 5.89
CA GLU A 48 3.43 -27.14 7.20
C GLU A 48 4.59 -27.17 8.21
N GLU A 49 4.26 -27.33 9.48
CA GLU A 49 5.23 -27.40 10.58
C GLU A 49 6.22 -26.21 10.60
N ARG A 50 5.68 -25.02 10.37
CA ARG A 50 6.43 -23.76 10.45
C ARG A 50 5.80 -22.81 11.44
N GLU A 51 6.63 -21.94 11.96
CA GLU A 51 6.22 -20.75 12.70
C GLU A 51 6.83 -19.51 12.04
N ILE A 52 6.10 -18.39 12.11
CA ILE A 52 6.50 -17.13 11.50
C ILE A 52 6.89 -16.18 12.61
N TRP A 53 8.11 -15.65 12.53
CA TRP A 53 8.62 -14.65 13.45
C TRP A 53 8.55 -13.27 12.82
N VAL A 54 7.89 -12.35 13.51
CA VAL A 54 7.71 -10.97 13.08
C VAL A 54 8.46 -10.04 14.02
N ALA A 55 9.14 -9.05 13.48
CA ALA A 55 9.79 -8.00 14.24
C ALA A 55 9.70 -6.65 13.48
N GLY A 56 9.33 -5.60 14.21
CA GLY A 56 9.18 -4.25 13.65
C GLY A 56 8.20 -4.20 12.47
N GLY A 57 7.09 -4.97 12.53
CA GLY A 57 6.10 -5.04 11.48
C GLY A 57 6.55 -5.78 10.21
N ARG A 58 7.63 -6.58 10.28
CA ARG A 58 8.18 -7.34 9.15
C ARG A 58 8.35 -8.81 9.50
N ILE A 59 8.17 -9.69 8.53
CA ILE A 59 8.55 -11.11 8.68
C ILE A 59 10.07 -11.17 8.76
N ALA A 60 10.58 -11.58 9.91
CA ALA A 60 12.02 -11.76 10.14
C ALA A 60 12.47 -13.16 9.72
N ALA A 61 11.68 -14.19 10.00
CA ALA A 61 12.03 -15.56 9.67
C ALA A 61 10.80 -16.49 9.57
N LEU A 62 11.01 -17.57 8.85
CA LEU A 62 10.20 -18.78 8.87
C LEU A 62 11.03 -19.86 9.54
N GLN A 63 10.61 -20.29 10.71
CA GLN A 63 11.32 -21.29 11.52
C GLN A 63 10.56 -22.62 11.54
N PRO A 64 11.23 -23.74 11.84
CA PRO A 64 10.52 -24.97 12.17
C PRO A 64 9.61 -24.77 13.37
N ALA A 65 8.45 -25.42 13.39
CA ALA A 65 7.50 -25.35 14.50
C ALA A 65 8.17 -25.72 15.83
N GLY A 66 7.86 -24.96 16.88
CA GLY A 66 8.41 -25.16 18.22
C GLY A 66 9.85 -24.66 18.41
N THR A 67 10.38 -23.89 17.47
CA THR A 67 11.69 -23.22 17.63
C THR A 67 11.62 -22.08 18.65
N TYR A 68 10.52 -21.33 18.69
CA TYR A 68 10.32 -20.27 19.66
C TYR A 68 10.16 -20.83 21.07
N LYS A 69 10.87 -20.24 22.01
CA LYS A 69 10.74 -20.55 23.45
C LYS A 69 10.53 -19.24 24.21
N ALA A 70 9.35 -19.09 24.80
CA ALA A 70 9.02 -17.93 25.61
C ALA A 70 10.06 -17.72 26.72
N GLY A 71 10.41 -16.46 26.99
CA GLY A 71 11.35 -16.09 28.05
C GLY A 71 12.82 -16.32 27.75
N ARG A 72 13.20 -16.89 26.60
CA ARG A 72 14.61 -17.16 26.25
C ARG A 72 15.49 -15.91 26.25
N HIS A 73 14.93 -14.73 25.97
CA HIS A 73 15.60 -13.45 25.92
C HIS A 73 15.07 -12.45 26.97
N GLY A 74 14.46 -12.95 28.06
CA GLY A 74 13.90 -12.09 29.12
C GLY A 74 12.61 -11.36 28.74
N SER A 75 12.10 -11.56 27.51
CA SER A 75 10.82 -11.08 27.04
C SER A 75 10.04 -12.20 26.36
N SER A 76 8.72 -12.06 26.28
CA SER A 76 7.88 -12.98 25.50
C SER A 76 7.27 -12.23 24.34
N ALA A 77 7.37 -12.81 23.14
CA ALA A 77 6.62 -12.35 21.98
C ALA A 77 5.12 -12.57 22.18
N GLU A 78 4.30 -11.76 21.58
CA GLU A 78 2.90 -12.10 21.36
C GLU A 78 2.85 -13.39 20.54
N THR A 79 1.93 -14.30 20.86
CA THR A 79 1.79 -15.57 20.14
C THR A 79 0.37 -15.71 19.64
N VAL A 80 0.23 -15.96 18.35
CA VAL A 80 -1.05 -16.24 17.69
C VAL A 80 -1.03 -17.67 17.17
N ASP A 81 -1.95 -18.50 17.64
CA ASP A 81 -2.18 -19.83 17.08
C ASP A 81 -3.22 -19.75 15.97
N ALA A 82 -2.80 -20.06 14.74
CA ALA A 82 -3.66 -20.09 13.58
C ALA A 82 -4.57 -21.33 13.50
N ALA A 83 -4.44 -22.28 14.44
CA ALA A 83 -5.31 -23.44 14.60
C ALA A 83 -5.54 -24.23 13.28
N GLY A 84 -4.51 -24.41 12.47
CA GLY A 84 -4.59 -25.12 11.19
C GLY A 84 -5.12 -24.27 10.01
N ALA A 85 -5.42 -23.01 10.21
CA ALA A 85 -5.86 -22.12 9.13
C ALA A 85 -4.76 -21.94 8.06
N ILE A 86 -5.17 -21.58 6.85
CA ILE A 86 -4.23 -21.21 5.79
C ILE A 86 -3.79 -19.76 6.03
N LEU A 87 -2.50 -19.56 6.15
CA LEU A 87 -1.88 -18.24 6.16
C LEU A 87 -1.33 -17.95 4.76
N ALA A 88 -1.81 -16.87 4.17
CA ALA A 88 -1.39 -16.41 2.85
C ALA A 88 -0.96 -14.93 2.93
N PRO A 89 -0.15 -14.43 1.97
CA PRO A 89 -0.02 -13.01 1.79
C PRO A 89 -1.38 -12.36 1.59
N GLY A 90 -1.58 -11.15 2.14
CA GLY A 90 -2.79 -10.40 1.89
C GLY A 90 -2.95 -10.09 0.39
N LEU A 91 -4.20 -10.03 -0.06
CA LEU A 91 -4.51 -9.69 -1.45
C LEU A 91 -4.12 -8.24 -1.74
N VAL A 92 -3.69 -8.00 -2.96
CA VAL A 92 -3.34 -6.67 -3.48
C VAL A 92 -4.33 -6.33 -4.59
N ASP A 93 -5.04 -5.22 -4.44
CA ASP A 93 -5.83 -4.65 -5.52
C ASP A 93 -4.98 -3.63 -6.27
N PRO A 94 -4.63 -3.88 -7.54
CA PRO A 94 -3.70 -3.04 -8.28
C PRO A 94 -4.30 -1.74 -8.81
N HIS A 95 -5.62 -1.60 -8.82
CA HIS A 95 -6.30 -0.41 -9.32
C HIS A 95 -7.75 -0.32 -8.82
N ILE A 96 -8.07 0.75 -8.11
CA ILE A 96 -9.43 0.99 -7.59
C ILE A 96 -9.70 2.49 -7.44
N HIS A 97 -10.99 2.84 -7.54
CA HIS A 97 -11.53 4.15 -7.20
C HIS A 97 -12.39 4.00 -5.94
N ILE A 98 -11.85 4.39 -4.79
CA ILE A 98 -12.55 4.25 -3.50
C ILE A 98 -13.85 5.05 -3.51
N GLU A 99 -13.81 6.27 -4.03
CA GLU A 99 -14.95 7.18 -4.10
C GLU A 99 -16.10 6.65 -4.95
N SER A 100 -15.84 5.81 -5.94
CA SER A 100 -16.89 5.12 -6.71
C SER A 100 -17.76 4.20 -5.85
N SER A 101 -17.24 3.77 -4.70
CA SER A 101 -17.99 3.03 -3.67
C SER A 101 -18.84 3.94 -2.77
N MET A 102 -18.82 5.27 -2.97
CA MET A 102 -19.49 6.29 -2.18
C MET A 102 -19.14 6.26 -0.67
N VAL A 103 -17.93 5.85 -0.35
CA VAL A 103 -17.40 5.79 1.02
C VAL A 103 -16.01 6.42 1.08
N THR A 104 -15.55 6.71 2.31
CA THR A 104 -14.17 7.16 2.57
C THR A 104 -13.20 5.99 2.60
N ALA A 105 -11.89 6.27 2.60
CA ALA A 105 -10.86 5.27 2.66
C ALA A 105 -10.94 4.40 3.94
N CYS A 106 -11.23 5.00 5.09
CA CYS A 106 -11.42 4.26 6.34
C CYS A 106 -12.60 3.30 6.28
N ALA A 107 -13.74 3.74 5.75
CA ALA A 107 -14.93 2.89 5.63
C ALA A 107 -14.72 1.77 4.59
N TYR A 108 -14.04 2.05 3.48
CA TYR A 108 -13.64 1.04 2.50
C TYR A 108 -12.74 -0.02 3.10
N ALA A 109 -11.77 0.39 3.94
CA ALA A 109 -10.79 -0.50 4.55
C ALA A 109 -11.43 -1.63 5.37
N GLU A 110 -12.53 -1.36 6.07
CA GLU A 110 -13.25 -2.39 6.83
C GLU A 110 -13.72 -3.54 5.92
N ALA A 111 -14.36 -3.21 4.81
CA ALA A 111 -14.85 -4.21 3.87
C ALA A 111 -13.68 -4.94 3.17
N ALA A 112 -12.66 -4.23 2.75
CA ALA A 112 -11.49 -4.77 2.07
C ALA A 112 -10.75 -5.79 2.95
N LEU A 113 -10.46 -5.46 4.21
CA LEU A 113 -9.73 -6.32 5.13
C LEU A 113 -10.53 -7.58 5.49
N LEU A 114 -11.85 -7.49 5.67
CA LEU A 114 -12.72 -8.65 5.91
C LEU A 114 -12.71 -9.65 4.74
N ASN A 115 -12.39 -9.18 3.53
CA ASN A 115 -12.26 -10.03 2.33
C ASN A 115 -10.80 -10.36 1.96
N GLY A 116 -9.84 -10.06 2.85
CA GLY A 116 -8.44 -10.43 2.69
C GLY A 116 -7.58 -9.47 1.87
N THR A 117 -8.12 -8.34 1.39
CA THR A 117 -7.34 -7.31 0.72
C THR A 117 -6.62 -6.45 1.76
N THR A 118 -5.30 -6.41 1.70
CA THR A 118 -4.45 -5.69 2.67
C THR A 118 -3.70 -4.52 2.05
N THR A 119 -3.72 -4.41 0.73
CA THR A 119 -3.04 -3.35 -0.02
C THR A 119 -3.86 -2.99 -1.24
N ILE A 120 -3.99 -1.69 -1.50
CA ILE A 120 -4.66 -1.18 -2.70
C ILE A 120 -3.86 -0.05 -3.33
N PHE A 121 -4.02 0.11 -4.65
CA PHE A 121 -3.56 1.27 -5.40
C PHE A 121 -4.80 2.03 -5.86
N CYS A 122 -5.07 3.19 -5.28
CA CYS A 122 -6.25 3.98 -5.61
C CYS A 122 -5.91 5.15 -6.53
N ASP A 123 -6.79 5.41 -7.48
CA ASP A 123 -6.79 6.60 -8.31
C ASP A 123 -7.98 7.47 -7.90
N SER A 124 -7.71 8.62 -7.31
CA SER A 124 -8.74 9.49 -6.73
C SER A 124 -9.17 10.59 -7.73
N HIS A 125 -9.44 10.23 -8.99
CA HIS A 125 -9.77 11.24 -9.99
C HIS A 125 -11.20 11.77 -9.87
N GLU A 126 -12.16 10.99 -9.35
CA GLU A 126 -13.52 11.47 -9.17
C GLU A 126 -13.56 12.61 -8.14
N ILE A 127 -12.92 12.42 -6.99
CA ILE A 127 -12.85 13.52 -6.00
C ILE A 127 -11.93 14.64 -6.48
N GLY A 128 -10.90 14.32 -7.26
CA GLY A 128 -10.06 15.30 -7.94
C GLY A 128 -10.86 16.17 -8.92
N ASN A 129 -11.78 15.59 -9.69
CA ASN A 129 -12.70 16.34 -10.57
C ASN A 129 -13.61 17.30 -9.80
N VAL A 130 -13.98 16.99 -8.57
CA VAL A 130 -14.88 17.82 -7.75
C VAL A 130 -14.12 18.90 -7.00
N MET A 131 -12.99 18.54 -6.37
CA MET A 131 -12.30 19.36 -5.37
C MET A 131 -10.82 19.65 -5.69
N ASP A 132 -10.35 19.30 -6.88
CA ASP A 132 -8.94 19.52 -7.27
C ASP A 132 -7.96 18.78 -6.30
N VAL A 133 -6.79 19.35 -6.06
CA VAL A 133 -5.78 18.84 -5.12
C VAL A 133 -6.36 18.60 -3.72
N ALA A 134 -7.24 19.48 -3.26
CA ALA A 134 -7.84 19.36 -1.93
C ALA A 134 -8.63 18.06 -1.76
N GLY A 135 -9.32 17.59 -2.79
CA GLY A 135 -10.04 16.32 -2.76
C GLY A 135 -9.09 15.12 -2.68
N VAL A 136 -8.05 15.12 -3.49
CA VAL A 136 -7.00 14.08 -3.47
C VAL A 136 -6.30 14.04 -2.11
N GLU A 137 -5.96 15.20 -1.54
CA GLU A 137 -5.32 15.29 -0.23
C GLU A 137 -6.24 14.83 0.91
N ALA A 138 -7.52 15.19 0.88
CA ALA A 138 -8.49 14.73 1.87
C ALA A 138 -8.62 13.20 1.86
N MET A 139 -8.61 12.56 0.68
CA MET A 139 -8.61 11.10 0.56
C MET A 139 -7.34 10.49 1.16
N LEU A 140 -6.17 11.10 0.93
CA LEU A 140 -4.91 10.63 1.49
C LEU A 140 -4.84 10.80 3.02
N GLU A 141 -5.39 11.90 3.54
CA GLU A 141 -5.46 12.13 4.99
C GLU A 141 -6.34 11.08 5.67
N ASP A 142 -7.51 10.77 5.13
CA ASP A 142 -8.38 9.71 5.63
C ASP A 142 -7.70 8.32 5.47
N ALA A 143 -7.00 8.08 4.37
CA ALA A 143 -6.29 6.83 4.12
C ALA A 143 -5.19 6.53 5.15
N ARG A 144 -4.57 7.54 5.76
CA ARG A 144 -3.55 7.37 6.81
C ARG A 144 -4.11 6.82 8.12
N GLU A 145 -5.38 7.03 8.39
CA GLU A 145 -6.07 6.50 9.56
C GLU A 145 -6.57 5.06 9.33
N ALA A 146 -6.62 4.61 8.08
CA ALA A 146 -7.09 3.28 7.72
C ALA A 146 -6.05 2.18 8.07
N PRO A 147 -6.47 1.01 8.58
CA PRO A 147 -5.58 -0.13 8.83
C PRO A 147 -5.24 -0.91 7.54
N LEU A 148 -5.33 -0.28 6.39
CA LEU A 148 -5.07 -0.80 5.05
C LEU A 148 -3.90 -0.04 4.42
N SER A 149 -3.02 -0.73 3.69
CA SER A 149 -1.97 -0.05 2.93
C SER A 149 -2.55 0.56 1.65
N ILE A 150 -2.78 1.87 1.66
CA ILE A 150 -3.36 2.60 0.53
C ILE A 150 -2.26 3.41 -0.15
N PHE A 151 -1.96 3.05 -1.39
CA PHE A 151 -1.07 3.80 -2.26
C PHE A 151 -1.90 4.64 -3.23
N LEU A 152 -1.47 5.88 -3.47
CA LEU A 152 -2.08 6.72 -4.47
C LEU A 152 -1.36 6.55 -5.82
N THR A 153 -2.11 6.27 -6.85
CA THR A 153 -1.75 6.59 -8.22
C THR A 153 -2.35 7.96 -8.52
N VAL A 154 -1.48 8.98 -8.64
CA VAL A 154 -1.94 10.38 -8.74
C VAL A 154 -2.79 10.56 -9.99
N PRO A 155 -4.01 11.10 -9.91
CA PRO A 155 -4.88 11.27 -11.06
C PRO A 155 -4.19 12.00 -12.20
N SER A 156 -4.16 11.39 -13.37
CA SER A 156 -3.43 11.89 -14.54
C SER A 156 -4.30 12.75 -15.46
N THR A 157 -5.62 12.60 -15.34
CA THR A 157 -6.59 13.14 -16.29
C THR A 157 -7.76 13.76 -15.53
N VAL A 158 -7.54 14.95 -15.02
CA VAL A 158 -8.53 15.81 -14.35
C VAL A 158 -8.42 17.20 -14.96
N PRO A 159 -9.44 17.66 -15.71
CA PRO A 159 -10.63 16.93 -16.15
C PRO A 159 -10.30 15.75 -17.09
N ALA A 160 -11.23 14.80 -17.24
CA ALA A 160 -11.01 13.59 -18.02
C ALA A 160 -10.86 13.83 -19.52
N THR A 161 -11.36 14.96 -20.04
CA THR A 161 -11.19 15.42 -21.42
C THR A 161 -10.49 16.77 -21.42
N THR A 162 -11.22 17.84 -21.66
CA THR A 162 -10.71 19.22 -21.60
C THR A 162 -11.63 20.11 -20.76
N PRO A 163 -11.10 21.21 -20.17
CA PRO A 163 -11.92 22.16 -19.41
C PRO A 163 -13.09 22.75 -20.18
N GLU A 164 -13.00 22.79 -21.51
CA GLU A 164 -14.07 23.29 -22.39
C GLU A 164 -15.20 22.28 -22.59
N MET A 165 -14.90 21.00 -22.42
CA MET A 165 -15.86 19.90 -22.66
C MET A 165 -16.51 19.39 -21.39
N GLU A 166 -15.93 19.66 -20.24
CA GLU A 166 -16.39 19.13 -18.95
C GLU A 166 -16.67 20.23 -17.93
N THR A 167 -17.73 20.03 -17.15
CA THR A 167 -18.01 20.85 -15.97
C THR A 167 -17.32 20.21 -14.76
N ALA A 168 -15.98 20.27 -14.72
CA ALA A 168 -15.20 19.81 -13.59
C ALA A 168 -14.92 20.96 -12.62
N GLY A 169 -14.83 20.65 -11.33
CA GLY A 169 -14.38 21.58 -10.29
C GLY A 169 -12.86 21.66 -10.19
N GLY A 170 -12.15 20.63 -10.67
CA GLY A 170 -10.71 20.49 -10.60
C GLY A 170 -10.01 20.58 -11.94
N ASP A 171 -8.73 20.98 -11.88
CA ASP A 171 -7.79 20.98 -13.00
C ASP A 171 -6.40 20.61 -12.47
N LEU A 172 -6.02 19.32 -12.54
CA LEU A 172 -4.72 18.83 -12.08
C LEU A 172 -3.64 19.11 -13.14
N THR A 173 -2.99 20.26 -13.01
CA THR A 173 -1.88 20.66 -13.88
C THR A 173 -0.61 19.83 -13.58
N PRO A 174 0.38 19.80 -14.50
CA PRO A 174 1.66 19.14 -14.24
C PRO A 174 2.35 19.60 -12.94
N GLU A 175 2.22 20.88 -12.57
CA GLU A 175 2.79 21.46 -11.35
C GLU A 175 2.09 20.95 -10.10
N LYS A 176 0.76 20.84 -10.13
CA LYS A 176 -0.03 20.29 -9.03
C LYS A 176 0.27 18.81 -8.80
N ILE A 177 0.35 18.02 -9.88
CA ILE A 177 0.73 16.61 -9.84
C ILE A 177 2.15 16.46 -9.26
N ALA A 178 3.08 17.28 -9.71
CA ALA A 178 4.43 17.32 -9.17
C ALA A 178 4.44 17.62 -7.66
N ALA A 179 3.65 18.59 -7.22
CA ALA A 179 3.54 18.95 -5.80
C ALA A 179 2.95 17.80 -4.95
N ILE A 180 1.95 17.05 -5.46
CA ILE A 180 1.42 15.87 -4.78
C ILE A 180 2.53 14.82 -4.59
N PHE A 181 3.29 14.49 -5.63
CA PHE A 181 4.41 13.55 -5.52
C PHE A 181 5.48 14.00 -4.51
N ASP A 182 5.76 15.29 -4.46
CA ASP A 182 6.79 15.85 -3.58
C ASP A 182 6.33 15.89 -2.11
N LYS A 183 5.02 16.03 -1.87
CA LYS A 183 4.41 16.12 -0.52
C LYS A 183 4.08 14.75 0.07
N TRP A 184 3.60 13.81 -0.76
CA TRP A 184 2.98 12.58 -0.29
C TRP A 184 3.80 11.34 -0.67
N PRO A 185 4.46 10.67 0.29
CA PRO A 185 5.21 9.43 0.01
C PRO A 185 4.31 8.28 -0.46
N GLU A 186 3.02 8.34 -0.13
CA GLU A 186 1.99 7.39 -0.58
C GLU A 186 1.69 7.51 -2.08
N ALA A 187 2.01 8.65 -2.70
CA ALA A 187 1.89 8.86 -4.15
C ALA A 187 3.03 8.12 -4.87
N VAL A 188 2.73 6.95 -5.41
CA VAL A 188 3.75 6.02 -5.92
C VAL A 188 3.82 5.93 -7.44
N ALA A 189 2.77 6.32 -8.15
CA ALA A 189 2.66 6.28 -9.60
C ALA A 189 1.77 7.41 -10.11
N LEU A 190 1.86 7.73 -11.38
CA LEU A 190 0.82 8.46 -12.09
C LEU A 190 -0.32 7.49 -12.36
N GLY A 191 -1.57 7.91 -12.12
CA GLY A 191 -2.76 7.13 -12.34
C GLY A 191 -3.04 6.85 -13.81
N GLU A 192 -4.12 6.17 -14.08
CA GLU A 192 -4.47 5.78 -15.43
C GLU A 192 -4.50 6.97 -16.39
N LYS A 193 -3.81 6.81 -17.52
CA LYS A 193 -3.76 7.85 -18.55
C LYS A 193 -4.90 7.64 -19.54
N MET A 194 -6.08 8.18 -19.20
CA MET A 194 -7.32 7.96 -19.95
C MET A 194 -7.35 8.66 -21.32
N ASP A 195 -6.64 9.76 -21.47
CA ASP A 195 -6.61 10.58 -22.69
C ASP A 195 -5.62 10.02 -23.73
N PHE A 196 -5.86 8.79 -24.19
CA PHE A 196 -4.98 8.09 -25.13
C PHE A 196 -4.71 8.89 -26.42
N VAL A 197 -5.73 9.51 -27.01
CA VAL A 197 -5.58 10.24 -28.26
C VAL A 197 -4.65 11.45 -28.09
N PRO A 198 -4.84 12.36 -27.11
CA PRO A 198 -3.90 13.43 -26.82
C PRO A 198 -2.45 12.94 -26.65
N VAL A 199 -2.23 11.84 -25.90
CA VAL A 199 -0.88 11.30 -25.73
C VAL A 199 -0.27 10.88 -27.07
N THR A 200 -1.00 10.13 -27.88
CA THR A 200 -0.49 9.64 -29.19
C THR A 200 -0.31 10.74 -30.22
N MET A 201 -1.04 11.83 -30.08
CA MET A 201 -0.93 13.03 -30.95
C MET A 201 0.12 14.04 -30.47
N GLY A 202 0.81 13.77 -29.37
CA GLY A 202 1.88 14.62 -28.85
C GLY A 202 1.39 15.85 -28.12
N ASP A 203 0.22 15.80 -27.48
CA ASP A 203 -0.30 16.92 -26.71
C ASP A 203 0.66 17.37 -25.60
N ALA A 204 0.98 18.64 -25.58
CA ALA A 204 1.99 19.19 -24.68
C ALA A 204 1.62 19.02 -23.19
N ARG A 205 0.34 19.19 -22.84
CA ARG A 205 -0.13 19.02 -21.45
C ARG A 205 -0.01 17.56 -21.01
N SER A 206 -0.50 16.63 -21.82
CA SER A 206 -0.46 15.19 -21.50
C SER A 206 0.98 14.71 -21.30
N HIS A 207 1.90 15.15 -22.18
CA HIS A 207 3.32 14.80 -22.03
C HIS A 207 4.00 15.51 -20.86
N ALA A 208 3.62 16.74 -20.51
CA ALA A 208 4.13 17.40 -19.31
C ALA A 208 3.70 16.70 -18.01
N ILE A 209 2.46 16.19 -17.95
CA ILE A 209 1.95 15.37 -16.84
C ILE A 209 2.76 14.07 -16.71
N ILE A 210 2.97 13.36 -17.79
CA ILE A 210 3.80 12.15 -17.84
C ILE A 210 5.22 12.47 -17.36
N ALA A 211 5.82 13.55 -17.87
CA ALA A 211 7.16 13.97 -17.48
C ALA A 211 7.28 14.32 -15.98
N ALA A 212 6.23 14.90 -15.38
CA ALA A 212 6.20 15.20 -13.95
C ALA A 212 6.37 13.93 -13.08
N ALA A 213 5.79 12.80 -13.51
CA ALA A 213 5.96 11.51 -12.84
C ALA A 213 7.33 10.88 -13.13
N LEU A 214 7.68 10.74 -14.41
CA LEU A 214 8.90 10.04 -14.82
C LEU A 214 10.17 10.70 -14.29
N SER A 215 10.22 12.05 -14.27
CA SER A 215 11.36 12.80 -13.70
C SER A 215 11.57 12.56 -12.20
N ARG A 216 10.56 12.03 -11.51
CA ARG A 216 10.59 11.64 -10.09
C ARG A 216 10.77 10.14 -9.90
N GLY A 217 11.05 9.40 -10.98
CA GLY A 217 11.16 7.94 -10.94
C GLY A 217 9.83 7.23 -10.63
N ARG A 218 8.69 7.89 -10.88
CA ARG A 218 7.37 7.32 -10.69
C ARG A 218 6.87 6.71 -12.00
N PRO A 219 6.38 5.46 -12.00
CA PRO A 219 5.79 4.85 -13.18
C PRO A 219 4.49 5.54 -13.58
N VAL A 220 4.05 5.27 -14.79
CA VAL A 220 2.78 5.73 -15.37
C VAL A 220 1.94 4.48 -15.65
N SER A 221 0.68 4.49 -15.23
CA SER A 221 -0.28 3.44 -15.49
C SER A 221 -1.07 3.69 -16.77
#